data_3cc6366a1554b8ffa6aa179003c6f560
#
_entry.id   3cc6366a1554b8ffa6aa179003c6f560
#
_cell.length_a   1.000
_cell.length_b   1.000
_cell.length_c   1.000
_cell.angle_alpha   90.00
_cell.angle_beta   90.00
_cell.angle_gamma   90.00
#
_symmetry.space_group_name_H-M   'P 1'
#
loop_
_entity.id
_entity.type
_entity.pdbx_description
1 polymer ?
#
loop_
_entity_poly.entity_id
_entity_poly.type
_entity_poly.pdbx_seq_one_letter_code
_entity_poly.pdbx_strand_id
1 'polypeptide(L)'
;MLASIRFRGAAVAATLFLTISGAFAEGPVTAKPEETGFSSAGLARIDAYLKNEIATDKIPGAIMLIQRNGKTAYFSSLGVRDPGTKAPMTPDTIFRIYSMSKPITTVAAMMLVEEGKLQLDEPLSKYIPAFADVKVGVERKGEDGKVALDLVPVRRPISIQDLMRHTSGLTYGFFGEGAVKKLYVEANMFDGDVDNAQFADRLAKLPLAYQPGSTWDYSQSTDILGRVIEVVSGKSLYQFEKERLLDPLGMTNTSFYVTDAAQIGRAHV
;
A
#
# COMPACT_ATOMS: atom_id res chain seq x y z
N MET A 1 -45.22 -31.26 66.08
CA MET A 1 -45.59 -29.92 65.52
C MET A 1 -44.33 -29.24 65.03
N LEU A 2 -44.00 -29.38 63.76
CA LEU A 2 -42.86 -28.72 63.15
C LEU A 2 -43.36 -28.10 61.82
N ALA A 3 -43.42 -26.75 61.79
CA ALA A 3 -43.88 -26.01 60.68
C ALA A 3 -42.76 -25.84 59.65
N SER A 4 -42.96 -26.25 58.41
CA SER A 4 -42.09 -26.07 57.31
C SER A 4 -42.32 -24.72 56.62
N ILE A 5 -41.33 -23.87 56.72
CA ILE A 5 -41.30 -22.58 56.00
C ILE A 5 -40.74 -22.84 54.58
N ARG A 6 -41.56 -22.67 53.55
CA ARG A 6 -41.15 -22.70 52.14
C ARG A 6 -40.73 -21.31 51.71
N PHE A 7 -39.43 -21.12 51.43
CA PHE A 7 -38.91 -19.95 50.70
C PHE A 7 -39.19 -20.12 49.21
N ARG A 8 -39.96 -19.26 48.65
CA ARG A 8 -40.07 -19.06 47.20
C ARG A 8 -39.01 -18.06 46.76
N GLY A 9 -37.93 -18.53 46.19
CA GLY A 9 -36.95 -17.71 45.52
C GLY A 9 -37.46 -17.31 44.14
N ALA A 10 -37.73 -16.05 43.92
CA ALA A 10 -37.96 -15.49 42.59
C ALA A 10 -36.60 -15.24 41.93
N ALA A 11 -36.27 -16.01 40.91
CA ALA A 11 -35.12 -15.76 40.07
C ALA A 11 -35.45 -14.63 39.08
N VAL A 12 -34.86 -13.44 39.28
CA VAL A 12 -34.91 -12.36 38.30
C VAL A 12 -33.80 -12.62 37.29
N ALA A 13 -34.19 -13.11 36.12
CA ALA A 13 -33.29 -13.21 34.98
C ALA A 13 -33.07 -11.81 34.40
N ALA A 14 -31.93 -11.19 34.70
CA ALA A 14 -31.49 -9.97 34.06
C ALA A 14 -30.97 -10.33 32.65
N THR A 15 -31.80 -10.10 31.64
CA THR A 15 -31.41 -10.19 30.22
C THR A 15 -30.58 -9.00 29.88
N LEU A 16 -29.27 -9.21 29.82
CA LEU A 16 -28.31 -8.20 29.34
C LEU A 16 -28.45 -8.08 27.81
N PHE A 17 -29.20 -7.10 27.35
CA PHE A 17 -29.19 -6.72 25.94
C PHE A 17 -27.84 -6.04 25.64
N LEU A 18 -26.87 -6.80 25.11
CA LEU A 18 -25.74 -6.24 24.41
C LEU A 18 -26.29 -5.62 23.12
N THR A 19 -26.53 -4.34 23.12
CA THR A 19 -26.65 -3.58 21.88
C THR A 19 -25.26 -3.54 21.25
N ILE A 20 -25.01 -4.44 20.31
CA ILE A 20 -23.92 -4.28 19.36
C ILE A 20 -24.33 -3.08 18.52
N SER A 21 -23.91 -1.87 18.94
CA SER A 21 -23.90 -0.70 18.08
C SER A 21 -22.89 -1.05 16.98
N GLY A 22 -23.39 -1.55 15.84
CA GLY A 22 -22.61 -1.57 14.62
C GLY A 22 -22.12 -0.14 14.43
N ALA A 23 -20.80 0.07 14.50
CA ALA A 23 -20.20 1.29 14.05
C ALA A 23 -20.47 1.36 12.55
N PHE A 24 -21.64 1.93 12.19
CA PHE A 24 -21.78 2.53 10.87
C PHE A 24 -20.64 3.53 10.80
N ALA A 25 -19.75 3.36 9.83
CA ALA A 25 -18.80 4.40 9.50
C ALA A 25 -19.62 5.67 9.33
N GLU A 26 -19.60 6.53 10.34
CA GLU A 26 -20.17 7.86 10.22
C GLU A 26 -19.56 8.43 8.96
N GLY A 27 -20.38 8.92 8.05
CA GLY A 27 -19.91 9.62 6.86
C GLY A 27 -18.88 10.65 7.30
N PRO A 28 -17.97 11.10 6.43
CA PRO A 28 -16.80 11.86 6.83
C PRO A 28 -17.22 12.98 7.76
N VAL A 29 -16.90 12.85 9.06
CA VAL A 29 -17.25 13.83 10.10
C VAL A 29 -16.65 15.15 9.69
N THR A 30 -17.47 16.10 9.37
CA THR A 30 -17.03 17.39 8.92
C THR A 30 -17.05 18.38 10.07
N ALA A 31 -15.90 18.90 10.44
CA ALA A 31 -15.80 20.14 11.17
C ALA A 31 -15.99 21.30 10.19
N LYS A 32 -16.44 22.46 10.67
CA LYS A 32 -16.43 23.65 9.81
C LYS A 32 -14.98 23.93 9.36
N PRO A 33 -14.75 24.27 8.08
CA PRO A 33 -13.40 24.53 7.58
C PRO A 33 -12.63 25.51 8.45
N GLU A 34 -13.27 26.58 8.92
CA GLU A 34 -12.66 27.63 9.72
C GLU A 34 -12.17 27.11 11.09
N GLU A 35 -12.87 26.15 11.69
CA GLU A 35 -12.47 25.50 12.95
C GLU A 35 -11.20 24.66 12.80
N THR A 36 -10.89 24.27 11.57
CA THR A 36 -9.70 23.49 11.23
C THR A 36 -8.62 24.33 10.57
N GLY A 37 -8.85 25.66 10.47
CA GLY A 37 -7.91 26.62 9.89
C GLY A 37 -7.92 26.66 8.36
N PHE A 38 -8.99 26.17 7.73
CA PHE A 38 -9.22 26.32 6.29
C PHE A 38 -10.27 27.41 6.02
N SER A 39 -10.28 27.94 4.81
CA SER A 39 -11.27 28.89 4.35
C SER A 39 -12.32 28.18 3.49
N SER A 40 -13.60 28.31 3.81
CA SER A 40 -14.70 27.78 2.99
C SER A 40 -14.62 28.29 1.56
N ALA A 41 -14.31 29.56 1.36
CA ALA A 41 -14.11 30.15 0.01
C ALA A 41 -12.89 29.53 -0.72
N GLY A 42 -11.84 29.16 0.03
CA GLY A 42 -10.69 28.45 -0.50
C GLY A 42 -11.06 27.05 -0.98
N LEU A 43 -11.81 26.30 -0.17
CA LEU A 43 -12.25 24.95 -0.49
C LEU A 43 -13.25 24.92 -1.66
N ALA A 44 -14.13 25.92 -1.77
CA ALA A 44 -15.05 26.04 -2.90
C ALA A 44 -14.33 26.17 -4.27
N ARG A 45 -13.08 26.67 -4.30
CA ARG A 45 -12.28 26.69 -5.54
C ARG A 45 -11.85 25.29 -5.97
N ILE A 46 -11.70 24.35 -5.02
CA ILE A 46 -11.41 22.95 -5.34
C ILE A 46 -12.59 22.34 -6.09
N ASP A 47 -13.83 22.55 -5.58
CA ASP A 47 -15.03 22.08 -6.26
C ASP A 47 -15.15 22.66 -7.67
N ALA A 48 -14.92 23.97 -7.82
CA ALA A 48 -14.97 24.65 -9.12
C ALA A 48 -13.94 24.06 -10.10
N TYR A 49 -12.72 23.81 -9.63
CA TYR A 49 -11.66 23.18 -10.43
C TYR A 49 -12.04 21.75 -10.85
N LEU A 50 -12.44 20.89 -9.91
CA LEU A 50 -12.81 19.50 -10.21
C LEU A 50 -14.02 19.42 -11.15
N LYS A 51 -15.03 20.27 -10.97
CA LYS A 51 -16.18 20.37 -11.86
C LYS A 51 -15.75 20.75 -13.29
N ASN A 52 -14.81 21.68 -13.43
CA ASN A 52 -14.27 22.05 -14.73
C ASN A 52 -13.48 20.90 -15.39
N GLU A 53 -12.65 20.17 -14.64
CA GLU A 53 -11.89 19.02 -15.18
C GLU A 53 -12.86 17.91 -15.67
N ILE A 54 -13.97 17.67 -14.94
CA ILE A 54 -15.01 16.73 -15.33
C ILE A 54 -15.79 17.25 -16.55
N ALA A 55 -16.18 18.53 -16.55
CA ALA A 55 -16.94 19.12 -17.65
C ALA A 55 -16.14 19.19 -18.98
N THR A 56 -14.82 19.19 -18.89
CA THR A 56 -13.90 19.17 -20.04
C THR A 56 -13.37 17.77 -20.38
N ASP A 57 -14.00 16.71 -19.84
CA ASP A 57 -13.70 15.29 -20.09
C ASP A 57 -12.25 14.88 -19.79
N LYS A 58 -11.52 15.62 -18.93
CA LYS A 58 -10.17 15.26 -18.52
C LYS A 58 -10.15 14.15 -17.48
N ILE A 59 -11.16 14.13 -16.59
CA ILE A 59 -11.38 13.05 -15.62
C ILE A 59 -12.87 12.71 -15.56
N PRO A 60 -13.26 11.44 -15.35
CA PRO A 60 -14.66 11.07 -15.26
C PRO A 60 -15.31 11.49 -13.96
N GLY A 61 -14.55 11.57 -12.89
CA GLY A 61 -15.00 11.92 -11.56
C GLY A 61 -13.84 11.95 -10.57
N ALA A 62 -14.10 12.45 -9.37
CA ALA A 62 -13.11 12.55 -8.32
C ALA A 62 -13.74 12.48 -6.93
N ILE A 63 -12.98 11.94 -5.97
CA ILE A 63 -13.22 12.11 -4.53
C ILE A 63 -12.07 12.92 -3.96
N MET A 64 -12.40 13.95 -3.19
CA MET A 64 -11.43 14.76 -2.47
C MET A 64 -11.77 14.76 -0.98
N LEU A 65 -10.78 14.45 -0.15
CA LEU A 65 -10.88 14.51 1.30
C LEU A 65 -9.73 15.35 1.84
N ILE A 66 -10.04 16.29 2.75
CA ILE A 66 -9.04 17.05 3.48
C ILE A 66 -9.30 16.93 4.98
N GLN A 67 -8.31 16.46 5.70
CA GLN A 67 -8.35 16.32 7.16
C GLN A 67 -7.25 17.14 7.81
N ARG A 68 -7.54 17.63 9.02
CA ARG A 68 -6.55 18.26 9.89
C ARG A 68 -6.88 17.93 11.34
N ASN A 69 -5.85 17.48 12.09
CA ASN A 69 -5.98 17.10 13.50
C ASN A 69 -7.13 16.09 13.74
N GLY A 70 -7.25 15.07 12.87
CA GLY A 70 -8.29 14.05 12.96
C GLY A 70 -9.70 14.49 12.57
N LYS A 71 -9.90 15.76 12.18
CA LYS A 71 -11.20 16.30 11.75
C LYS A 71 -11.23 16.44 10.23
N THR A 72 -12.32 15.98 9.60
CA THR A 72 -12.56 16.20 8.17
C THR A 72 -13.07 17.61 7.96
N ALA A 73 -12.26 18.44 7.32
CA ALA A 73 -12.58 19.82 6.98
C ALA A 73 -13.32 19.94 5.64
N TYR A 74 -13.12 18.97 4.75
CA TYR A 74 -13.69 19.00 3.41
C TYR A 74 -13.84 17.57 2.88
N PHE A 75 -14.97 17.31 2.25
CA PHE A 75 -15.21 16.10 1.49
C PHE A 75 -16.06 16.43 0.27
N SER A 76 -15.69 15.94 -0.89
CA SER A 76 -16.44 16.11 -2.13
C SER A 76 -16.34 14.84 -2.96
N SER A 77 -17.47 14.42 -3.54
CA SER A 77 -17.56 13.30 -4.47
C SER A 77 -18.30 13.79 -5.70
N LEU A 78 -17.63 13.86 -6.85
CA LEU A 78 -18.10 14.53 -8.06
C LEU A 78 -17.96 13.61 -9.28
N GLY A 79 -18.88 13.76 -10.24
CA GLY A 79 -18.85 13.02 -11.52
C GLY A 79 -19.28 11.57 -11.41
N VAL A 80 -18.73 10.74 -12.28
CA VAL A 80 -19.11 9.33 -12.39
C VAL A 80 -17.90 8.42 -12.14
N ARG A 81 -18.16 7.25 -11.51
CA ARG A 81 -17.16 6.20 -11.32
C ARG A 81 -16.97 5.35 -12.57
N ASP A 82 -17.99 5.28 -13.43
CA ASP A 82 -17.93 4.56 -14.71
C ASP A 82 -18.53 5.41 -15.84
N PRO A 83 -17.71 5.89 -16.78
CA PRO A 83 -18.19 6.66 -17.92
C PRO A 83 -19.16 5.90 -18.83
N GLY A 84 -19.05 4.58 -18.93
CA GLY A 84 -19.92 3.75 -19.78
C GLY A 84 -21.33 3.63 -19.22
N THR A 85 -21.47 3.31 -17.94
CA THR A 85 -22.76 3.12 -17.28
C THR A 85 -23.34 4.41 -16.70
N LYS A 86 -22.52 5.48 -16.63
CA LYS A 86 -22.86 6.74 -15.94
C LYS A 86 -23.14 6.56 -14.45
N ALA A 87 -22.66 5.48 -13.85
CA ALA A 87 -22.78 5.25 -12.42
C ALA A 87 -22.10 6.38 -11.64
N PRO A 88 -22.78 7.01 -10.65
CA PRO A 88 -22.24 8.17 -9.95
C PRO A 88 -21.01 7.80 -9.11
N MET A 89 -20.09 8.74 -8.94
CA MET A 89 -19.03 8.65 -7.95
C MET A 89 -19.64 8.74 -6.55
N THR A 90 -19.35 7.75 -5.72
CA THR A 90 -19.88 7.65 -4.35
C THR A 90 -18.76 7.45 -3.33
N PRO A 91 -18.96 7.80 -2.04
CA PRO A 91 -17.91 7.66 -1.01
C PRO A 91 -17.32 6.25 -0.86
N ASP A 92 -18.10 5.23 -1.23
CA ASP A 92 -17.75 3.81 -1.20
C ASP A 92 -17.15 3.29 -2.51
N THR A 93 -16.89 4.18 -3.48
CA THR A 93 -16.24 3.81 -4.74
C THR A 93 -14.85 3.23 -4.48
N ILE A 94 -14.58 2.07 -5.08
CA ILE A 94 -13.29 1.39 -4.96
C ILE A 94 -12.34 1.90 -6.05
N PHE A 95 -11.13 2.28 -5.65
CA PHE A 95 -10.08 2.79 -6.53
C PHE A 95 -8.89 1.84 -6.59
N ARG A 96 -8.26 1.76 -7.76
CA ARG A 96 -6.91 1.19 -7.86
C ARG A 96 -5.91 2.22 -7.34
N ILE A 97 -5.31 1.95 -6.18
CA ILE A 97 -4.43 2.91 -5.52
C ILE A 97 -2.95 2.76 -5.91
N TYR A 98 -2.61 1.73 -6.71
CA TYR A 98 -1.25 1.51 -7.22
C TYR A 98 -0.17 1.72 -6.14
N SER A 99 0.76 2.63 -6.37
CA SER A 99 1.88 2.90 -5.46
C SER A 99 1.49 3.47 -4.10
N MET A 100 0.25 3.89 -3.91
CA MET A 100 -0.29 4.23 -2.59
C MET A 100 -0.45 2.99 -1.68
N SER A 101 -0.30 1.77 -2.22
CA SER A 101 -0.20 0.54 -1.42
C SER A 101 1.12 0.46 -0.63
N LYS A 102 2.20 1.11 -1.10
CA LYS A 102 3.52 1.05 -0.46
C LYS A 102 3.55 1.53 1.00
N PRO A 103 2.88 2.63 1.37
CA PRO A 103 2.75 3.02 2.78
C PRO A 103 2.10 1.94 3.64
N ILE A 104 1.08 1.23 3.14
CA ILE A 104 0.40 0.15 3.88
C ILE A 104 1.38 -0.98 4.17
N THR A 105 2.08 -1.48 3.14
CA THR A 105 3.11 -2.51 3.29
C THR A 105 4.26 -2.06 4.19
N THR A 106 4.66 -0.79 4.10
CA THR A 106 5.73 -0.26 4.97
C THR A 106 5.27 -0.21 6.43
N VAL A 107 4.03 0.20 6.71
CA VAL A 107 3.45 0.16 8.07
C VAL A 107 3.40 -1.29 8.58
N ALA A 108 2.97 -2.24 7.75
CA ALA A 108 2.95 -3.65 8.11
C ALA A 108 4.36 -4.17 8.49
N ALA A 109 5.40 -3.79 7.75
CA ALA A 109 6.78 -4.11 8.11
C ALA A 109 7.22 -3.43 9.42
N MET A 110 6.84 -2.16 9.63
CA MET A 110 7.16 -1.44 10.86
C MET A 110 6.47 -2.02 12.10
N MET A 111 5.28 -2.64 11.96
CA MET A 111 4.66 -3.40 13.04
C MET A 111 5.53 -4.60 13.46
N LEU A 112 6.15 -5.30 12.51
CA LEU A 112 7.09 -6.37 12.82
C LEU A 112 8.39 -5.85 13.47
N VAL A 113 8.83 -4.64 13.10
CA VAL A 113 9.95 -3.97 13.78
C VAL A 113 9.58 -3.64 15.23
N GLU A 114 8.40 -3.07 15.47
CA GLU A 114 7.90 -2.76 16.82
C GLU A 114 7.79 -4.01 17.70
N GLU A 115 7.44 -5.14 17.10
CA GLU A 115 7.38 -6.45 17.77
C GLU A 115 8.77 -7.11 17.97
N GLY A 116 9.85 -6.49 17.51
CA GLY A 116 11.20 -7.05 17.59
C GLY A 116 11.45 -8.25 16.67
N LYS A 117 10.57 -8.51 15.71
CA LYS A 117 10.67 -9.63 14.76
C LYS A 117 11.45 -9.30 13.50
N LEU A 118 11.59 -8.02 13.20
CA LEU A 118 12.31 -7.47 12.05
C LEU A 118 13.19 -6.31 12.52
N GLN A 119 14.39 -6.18 11.96
CA GLN A 119 15.28 -5.06 12.26
C GLN A 119 15.67 -4.33 10.98
N LEU A 120 15.77 -3.00 11.06
CA LEU A 120 15.97 -2.16 9.88
C LEU A 120 17.35 -2.31 9.24
N ASP A 121 18.37 -2.61 10.03
CA ASP A 121 19.77 -2.75 9.60
C ASP A 121 20.15 -4.18 9.22
N GLU A 122 19.25 -5.15 9.42
CA GLU A 122 19.52 -6.53 9.02
C GLU A 122 19.62 -6.69 7.50
N PRO A 123 20.51 -7.59 7.04
CA PRO A 123 20.66 -7.86 5.62
C PRO A 123 19.43 -8.58 5.06
N LEU A 124 18.98 -8.15 3.88
CA LEU A 124 17.88 -8.78 3.15
C LEU A 124 18.09 -10.28 2.96
N SER A 125 19.33 -10.71 2.73
CA SER A 125 19.71 -12.10 2.53
C SER A 125 19.44 -13.01 3.74
N LYS A 126 19.26 -12.45 4.93
CA LYS A 126 18.80 -13.19 6.12
C LYS A 126 17.40 -13.78 5.91
N TYR A 127 16.54 -13.04 5.21
CA TYR A 127 15.14 -13.39 4.96
C TYR A 127 14.92 -14.03 3.59
N ILE A 128 15.67 -13.57 2.59
CA ILE A 128 15.60 -14.04 1.21
C ILE A 128 17.03 -14.37 0.74
N PRO A 129 17.50 -15.62 0.94
CA PRO A 129 18.90 -16.01 0.67
C PRO A 129 19.36 -15.76 -0.76
N ALA A 130 18.44 -15.74 -1.74
CA ALA A 130 18.74 -15.43 -3.14
C ALA A 130 19.43 -14.06 -3.34
N PHE A 131 19.29 -13.13 -2.39
CA PHE A 131 19.95 -11.82 -2.44
C PHE A 131 21.35 -11.80 -1.80
N ALA A 132 21.93 -12.95 -1.39
CA ALA A 132 23.25 -12.99 -0.76
C ALA A 132 24.37 -12.59 -1.73
N ASP A 133 24.29 -13.02 -2.99
CA ASP A 133 25.34 -12.88 -4.00
C ASP A 133 25.01 -11.91 -5.14
N VAL A 134 24.03 -11.00 -4.92
CA VAL A 134 23.66 -10.00 -5.91
C VAL A 134 24.87 -9.12 -6.27
N LYS A 135 24.93 -8.70 -7.53
CA LYS A 135 25.98 -7.84 -8.07
C LYS A 135 25.41 -6.50 -8.50
N VAL A 136 26.26 -5.51 -8.58
CA VAL A 136 25.91 -4.20 -9.16
C VAL A 136 26.41 -4.16 -10.59
N GLY A 137 25.55 -3.75 -11.52
CA GLY A 137 25.94 -3.51 -12.91
C GLY A 137 26.58 -2.14 -13.05
N VAL A 138 27.81 -2.12 -13.58
CA VAL A 138 28.55 -0.88 -13.87
C VAL A 138 28.80 -0.81 -15.37
N GLU A 139 28.31 0.26 -15.98
CA GLU A 139 28.54 0.50 -17.40
C GLU A 139 29.98 0.97 -17.64
N ARG A 140 30.63 0.35 -18.61
CA ARG A 140 31.96 0.74 -19.08
C ARG A 140 31.89 1.02 -20.58
N LYS A 141 32.17 2.24 -20.98
CA LYS A 141 32.25 2.62 -22.38
C LYS A 141 33.61 2.24 -22.94
N GLY A 142 33.62 1.37 -23.94
CA GLY A 142 34.84 0.99 -24.67
C GLY A 142 35.31 2.12 -25.60
N GLU A 143 36.56 2.00 -26.09
CA GLU A 143 37.14 2.92 -27.07
C GLU A 143 36.37 2.93 -28.41
N ASP A 144 35.72 1.80 -28.73
CA ASP A 144 34.81 1.66 -29.89
C ASP A 144 33.41 2.28 -29.67
N GLY A 145 33.19 2.94 -28.54
CA GLY A 145 31.93 3.55 -28.16
C GLY A 145 30.85 2.58 -27.67
N LYS A 146 31.11 1.27 -27.67
CA LYS A 146 30.17 0.28 -27.14
C LYS A 146 30.16 0.30 -25.61
N VAL A 147 28.97 0.06 -25.05
CA VAL A 147 28.78 -0.04 -23.61
C VAL A 147 28.83 -1.51 -23.22
N ALA A 148 29.80 -1.88 -22.38
CA ALA A 148 29.87 -3.16 -21.70
C ALA A 148 29.32 -3.01 -20.29
N LEU A 149 28.67 -4.05 -19.77
CA LEU A 149 28.16 -4.12 -18.41
C LEU A 149 29.06 -5.05 -17.58
N ASP A 150 29.80 -4.47 -16.64
CA ASP A 150 30.61 -5.21 -15.68
C ASP A 150 29.79 -5.48 -14.42
N LEU A 151 29.83 -6.70 -13.90
CA LEU A 151 29.17 -7.07 -12.65
C LEU A 151 30.16 -7.02 -11.49
N VAL A 152 29.99 -6.05 -10.59
CA VAL A 152 30.87 -5.88 -9.44
C VAL A 152 30.19 -6.27 -8.13
N PRO A 153 30.93 -6.71 -7.10
CA PRO A 153 30.36 -7.01 -5.79
C PRO A 153 29.68 -5.78 -5.18
N VAL A 154 28.65 -6.03 -4.37
CA VAL A 154 28.09 -5.00 -3.49
C VAL A 154 29.11 -4.59 -2.42
N ARG A 155 29.16 -3.32 -2.06
CA ARG A 155 30.02 -2.80 -0.97
C ARG A 155 29.51 -3.20 0.41
N ARG A 156 28.21 -3.38 0.54
CA ARG A 156 27.50 -3.93 1.69
C ARG A 156 26.21 -4.63 1.26
N PRO A 157 25.66 -5.52 2.06
CA PRO A 157 24.36 -6.11 1.79
C PRO A 157 23.25 -5.04 1.71
N ILE A 158 22.18 -5.37 0.98
CA ILE A 158 20.93 -4.61 1.03
C ILE A 158 20.35 -4.77 2.44
N SER A 159 19.98 -3.69 3.11
CA SER A 159 19.28 -3.73 4.39
C SER A 159 17.76 -3.61 4.21
N ILE A 160 16.99 -4.00 5.24
CA ILE A 160 15.54 -3.80 5.26
C ILE A 160 15.19 -2.32 5.12
N GLN A 161 15.95 -1.42 5.76
CA GLN A 161 15.78 0.02 5.63
C GLN A 161 15.97 0.51 4.18
N ASP A 162 16.90 -0.10 3.42
CA ASP A 162 17.11 0.26 2.01
C ASP A 162 15.86 -0.03 1.16
N LEU A 163 15.15 -1.13 1.43
CA LEU A 163 13.89 -1.45 0.76
C LEU A 163 12.83 -0.38 1.02
N MET A 164 12.66 0.04 2.27
CA MET A 164 11.67 1.05 2.67
C MET A 164 11.97 2.43 2.07
N ARG A 165 13.24 2.74 1.81
CA ARG A 165 13.68 4.05 1.32
C ARG A 165 13.96 4.10 -0.17
N HIS A 166 13.79 2.99 -0.90
CA HIS A 166 14.20 2.88 -2.31
C HIS A 166 15.70 3.18 -2.53
N THR A 167 16.56 2.74 -1.59
CA THR A 167 18.02 2.84 -1.70
C THR A 167 18.70 1.48 -1.81
N SER A 168 17.93 0.44 -2.14
CA SER A 168 18.41 -0.94 -2.23
C SER A 168 19.35 -1.19 -3.44
N GLY A 169 19.31 -0.33 -4.44
CA GLY A 169 19.94 -0.53 -5.73
C GLY A 169 19.06 -1.26 -6.75
N LEU A 170 17.90 -1.78 -6.34
CA LEU A 170 16.88 -2.28 -7.26
C LEU A 170 16.29 -1.14 -8.08
N THR A 171 15.71 -1.46 -9.26
CA THR A 171 15.05 -0.49 -10.14
C THR A 171 13.76 -1.05 -10.73
N TYR A 172 12.97 -0.24 -11.43
CA TYR A 172 11.86 -0.72 -12.26
C TYR A 172 12.24 -1.00 -13.71
N GLY A 173 13.31 -0.42 -14.18
CA GLY A 173 13.73 -0.53 -15.58
C GLY A 173 13.11 0.51 -16.52
N PHE A 174 11.83 0.87 -16.35
CA PHE A 174 11.14 1.80 -17.25
C PHE A 174 11.27 3.28 -16.85
N PHE A 175 11.95 3.59 -15.75
CA PHE A 175 12.29 4.96 -15.38
C PHE A 175 13.77 5.24 -15.69
N GLY A 176 14.02 6.12 -16.67
CA GLY A 176 15.35 6.47 -17.11
C GLY A 176 15.99 5.43 -18.05
N GLU A 177 17.29 5.58 -18.30
CA GLU A 177 18.05 4.77 -19.25
C GLU A 177 19.19 4.03 -18.54
N GLY A 178 19.80 3.05 -19.24
CA GLY A 178 20.96 2.31 -18.78
C GLY A 178 20.88 0.81 -19.07
N ALA A 179 22.02 0.15 -19.13
CA ALA A 179 22.10 -1.27 -19.47
C ALA A 179 21.40 -2.16 -18.43
N VAL A 180 21.54 -1.85 -17.13
CA VAL A 180 20.83 -2.57 -16.07
C VAL A 180 19.31 -2.38 -16.22
N LYS A 181 18.84 -1.17 -16.47
CA LYS A 181 17.41 -0.91 -16.62
C LYS A 181 16.81 -1.66 -17.81
N LYS A 182 17.55 -1.81 -18.89
CA LYS A 182 17.14 -2.66 -20.04
C LYS A 182 16.94 -4.11 -19.63
N LEU A 183 17.85 -4.69 -18.80
CA LEU A 183 17.69 -6.05 -18.30
C LEU A 183 16.40 -6.23 -17.49
N TYR A 184 16.01 -5.24 -16.68
CA TYR A 184 14.73 -5.27 -15.93
C TYR A 184 13.52 -5.22 -16.86
N VAL A 185 13.58 -4.43 -17.93
CA VAL A 185 12.52 -4.40 -18.95
C VAL A 185 12.44 -5.75 -19.68
N GLU A 186 13.59 -6.29 -20.13
CA GLU A 186 13.66 -7.57 -20.83
C GLU A 186 13.21 -8.75 -19.96
N ALA A 187 13.49 -8.71 -18.66
CA ALA A 187 13.06 -9.73 -17.70
C ALA A 187 11.54 -9.79 -17.51
N ASN A 188 10.81 -8.78 -17.98
CA ASN A 188 9.35 -8.69 -17.93
C ASN A 188 8.77 -9.15 -16.59
N MET A 189 9.22 -8.51 -15.50
CA MET A 189 8.96 -8.95 -14.11
C MET A 189 7.48 -9.07 -13.75
N PHE A 190 6.60 -8.41 -14.51
CA PHE A 190 5.15 -8.42 -14.28
C PHE A 190 4.40 -9.45 -15.13
N ASP A 191 5.13 -10.29 -15.90
CA ASP A 191 4.53 -11.32 -16.71
C ASP A 191 4.25 -12.60 -15.92
N GLY A 192 3.06 -13.15 -16.16
CA GLY A 192 2.61 -14.39 -15.55
C GLY A 192 2.01 -14.20 -14.14
N ASP A 193 1.44 -15.30 -13.67
CA ASP A 193 0.84 -15.40 -12.33
C ASP A 193 1.89 -15.97 -11.37
N VAL A 194 2.65 -15.07 -10.75
CA VAL A 194 3.73 -15.42 -9.83
C VAL A 194 3.45 -14.89 -8.43
N ASP A 195 3.76 -15.71 -7.42
CA ASP A 195 3.72 -15.28 -6.03
C ASP A 195 4.94 -14.41 -5.67
N ASN A 196 4.90 -13.81 -4.48
CA ASN A 196 5.97 -12.93 -4.01
C ASN A 196 7.33 -13.66 -3.87
N ALA A 197 7.33 -14.98 -3.59
CA ALA A 197 8.56 -15.76 -3.48
C ALA A 197 9.21 -15.92 -4.86
N GLN A 198 8.42 -16.36 -5.85
CA GLN A 198 8.87 -16.50 -7.23
C GLN A 198 9.31 -15.16 -7.83
N PHE A 199 8.58 -14.08 -7.50
CA PHE A 199 8.96 -12.73 -7.93
C PHE A 199 10.31 -12.32 -7.34
N ALA A 200 10.54 -12.54 -6.05
CA ALA A 200 11.80 -12.25 -5.39
C ALA A 200 12.97 -13.07 -5.98
N ASP A 201 12.75 -14.36 -6.26
CA ASP A 201 13.75 -15.23 -6.87
C ASP A 201 14.10 -14.81 -8.32
N ARG A 202 13.12 -14.33 -9.09
CA ARG A 202 13.36 -13.76 -10.41
C ARG A 202 14.19 -12.48 -10.32
N LEU A 203 13.81 -11.58 -9.41
CA LEU A 203 14.46 -10.28 -9.25
C LEU A 203 15.90 -10.41 -8.76
N ALA A 204 16.19 -11.38 -7.88
CA ALA A 204 17.53 -11.63 -7.35
C ALA A 204 18.54 -12.08 -8.43
N LYS A 205 18.08 -12.50 -9.60
CA LYS A 205 18.96 -12.86 -10.74
C LYS A 205 19.41 -11.66 -11.55
N LEU A 206 18.79 -10.50 -11.34
CA LEU A 206 19.13 -9.26 -12.03
C LEU A 206 20.17 -8.47 -11.24
N PRO A 207 21.08 -7.77 -11.92
CA PRO A 207 22.04 -6.91 -11.23
C PRO A 207 21.33 -5.69 -10.65
N LEU A 208 21.85 -5.18 -9.55
CA LEU A 208 21.45 -3.89 -8.99
C LEU A 208 21.92 -2.76 -9.92
N ALA A 209 21.13 -1.71 -10.04
CA ALA A 209 21.50 -0.51 -10.79
C ALA A 209 22.51 0.38 -10.03
N TYR A 210 22.51 0.29 -8.69
CA TYR A 210 23.36 1.10 -7.83
C TYR A 210 23.85 0.30 -6.63
N GLN A 211 24.92 0.77 -6.01
CA GLN A 211 25.37 0.23 -4.73
C GLN A 211 24.32 0.48 -3.65
N PRO A 212 23.98 -0.52 -2.82
CA PRO A 212 23.02 -0.34 -1.72
C PRO A 212 23.37 0.85 -0.85
N GLY A 213 22.39 1.72 -0.62
CA GLY A 213 22.50 2.95 0.17
C GLY A 213 23.10 4.16 -0.56
N SER A 214 23.55 4.03 -1.82
CA SER A 214 24.23 5.13 -2.50
C SER A 214 23.30 6.10 -3.23
N THR A 215 22.17 5.60 -3.73
CA THR A 215 21.29 6.36 -4.62
C THR A 215 19.83 6.00 -4.32
N TRP A 216 18.96 7.00 -4.33
CA TRP A 216 17.52 6.78 -4.36
C TRP A 216 17.08 6.48 -5.80
N ASP A 217 16.49 5.30 -6.00
CA ASP A 217 15.88 4.93 -7.28
C ASP A 217 14.56 4.22 -6.99
N TYR A 218 13.47 4.79 -7.46
CA TYR A 218 12.13 4.21 -7.28
C TYR A 218 12.05 2.85 -7.96
N SER A 219 11.67 1.81 -7.20
CA SER A 219 11.93 0.43 -7.57
C SER A 219 10.94 -0.56 -7.00
N GLN A 220 11.14 -1.83 -7.34
CA GLN A 220 10.44 -3.00 -6.78
C GLN A 220 10.85 -3.32 -5.33
N SER A 221 11.46 -2.39 -4.62
CA SER A 221 11.90 -2.59 -3.23
C SER A 221 10.76 -2.94 -2.29
N THR A 222 9.59 -2.32 -2.46
CA THR A 222 8.44 -2.58 -1.57
C THR A 222 7.81 -3.95 -1.87
N ASP A 223 7.89 -4.44 -3.10
CA ASP A 223 7.46 -5.79 -3.46
C ASP A 223 8.31 -6.83 -2.71
N ILE A 224 9.63 -6.61 -2.67
CA ILE A 224 10.57 -7.44 -1.88
C ILE A 224 10.32 -7.29 -0.38
N LEU A 225 9.99 -6.10 0.11
CA LEU A 225 9.59 -5.89 1.50
C LEU A 225 8.33 -6.70 1.85
N GLY A 226 7.37 -6.78 0.92
CA GLY A 226 6.20 -7.65 1.05
C GLY A 226 6.59 -9.11 1.27
N ARG A 227 7.56 -9.61 0.48
CA ARG A 227 8.08 -10.98 0.68
C ARG A 227 8.79 -11.14 2.02
N VAL A 228 9.51 -10.16 2.51
CA VAL A 228 10.11 -10.20 3.86
C VAL A 228 9.03 -10.32 4.93
N ILE A 229 7.94 -9.56 4.82
CA ILE A 229 6.79 -9.67 5.74
C ILE A 229 6.22 -11.10 5.75
N GLU A 230 6.07 -11.72 4.58
CA GLU A 230 5.60 -13.11 4.47
C GLU A 230 6.53 -14.09 5.18
N VAL A 231 7.84 -13.96 4.98
CA VAL A 231 8.84 -14.84 5.61
C VAL A 231 8.82 -14.70 7.13
N VAL A 232 8.75 -13.46 7.64
CA VAL A 232 8.79 -13.19 9.08
C VAL A 232 7.48 -13.56 9.77
N SER A 233 6.35 -13.32 9.12
CA SER A 233 5.02 -13.55 9.70
C SER A 233 4.50 -14.99 9.52
N GLY A 234 4.99 -15.71 8.51
CA GLY A 234 4.46 -17.01 8.08
C GLY A 234 3.08 -16.93 7.40
N LYS A 235 2.64 -15.74 7.00
CA LYS A 235 1.35 -15.46 6.35
C LYS A 235 1.59 -14.84 4.98
N SER A 236 0.61 -14.94 4.06
CA SER A 236 0.66 -14.11 2.86
C SER A 236 0.61 -12.62 3.24
N LEU A 237 1.18 -11.76 2.39
CA LEU A 237 1.18 -10.31 2.62
C LEU A 237 -0.24 -9.80 2.86
N TYR A 238 -1.20 -10.19 2.00
CA TYR A 238 -2.59 -9.78 2.16
C TYR A 238 -3.20 -10.25 3.48
N GLN A 239 -2.97 -11.50 3.86
CA GLN A 239 -3.50 -12.03 5.11
C GLN A 239 -2.92 -11.27 6.31
N PHE A 240 -1.63 -10.98 6.32
CA PHE A 240 -0.98 -10.22 7.38
C PHE A 240 -1.55 -8.79 7.46
N GLU A 241 -1.56 -8.08 6.33
CA GLU A 241 -2.10 -6.71 6.27
C GLU A 241 -3.58 -6.67 6.68
N LYS A 242 -4.39 -7.62 6.19
CA LYS A 242 -5.81 -7.69 6.51
C LYS A 242 -6.04 -7.84 8.02
N GLU A 243 -5.45 -8.87 8.63
CA GLU A 243 -5.69 -9.19 10.04
C GLU A 243 -5.10 -8.15 11.00
N ARG A 244 -3.96 -7.56 10.65
CA ARG A 244 -3.19 -6.73 11.56
C ARG A 244 -3.38 -5.23 11.37
N LEU A 245 -3.79 -4.81 10.19
CA LEU A 245 -3.89 -3.40 9.84
C LEU A 245 -5.28 -3.03 9.30
N LEU A 246 -5.75 -3.71 8.24
CA LEU A 246 -6.96 -3.28 7.54
C LEU A 246 -8.23 -3.53 8.36
N ASP A 247 -8.42 -4.73 8.90
CA ASP A 247 -9.60 -5.06 9.74
C ASP A 247 -9.66 -4.22 11.03
N PRO A 248 -8.56 -4.05 11.80
CA PRO A 248 -8.58 -3.19 12.98
C PRO A 248 -8.88 -1.73 12.69
N LEU A 249 -8.53 -1.23 11.50
CA LEU A 249 -8.82 0.13 11.05
C LEU A 249 -10.19 0.27 10.35
N GLY A 250 -10.96 -0.83 10.22
CA GLY A 250 -12.24 -0.83 9.51
C GLY A 250 -12.12 -0.62 8.00
N MET A 251 -10.95 -0.86 7.39
CA MET A 251 -10.69 -0.71 5.95
C MET A 251 -11.18 -1.93 5.18
N THR A 252 -12.47 -2.24 5.31
CA THR A 252 -13.09 -3.48 4.82
C THR A 252 -13.11 -3.61 3.28
N ASN A 253 -12.99 -2.49 2.57
CA ASN A 253 -12.97 -2.43 1.10
C ASN A 253 -11.57 -2.32 0.51
N THR A 254 -10.52 -2.49 1.33
CA THR A 254 -9.12 -2.46 0.87
C THR A 254 -8.60 -3.89 0.71
N SER A 255 -8.17 -4.23 -0.52
CA SER A 255 -7.67 -5.57 -0.83
C SER A 255 -6.75 -5.54 -2.06
N PHE A 256 -6.04 -6.65 -2.32
CA PHE A 256 -5.23 -6.83 -3.53
C PHE A 256 -6.06 -7.21 -4.75
N TYR A 257 -7.29 -7.64 -4.57
CA TYR A 257 -8.24 -7.99 -5.62
C TYR A 257 -9.64 -7.56 -5.24
N VAL A 258 -10.49 -7.39 -6.21
CA VAL A 258 -11.89 -7.00 -6.01
C VAL A 258 -12.78 -8.15 -6.46
N THR A 259 -13.67 -8.59 -5.58
CA THR A 259 -14.61 -9.69 -5.82
C THR A 259 -15.86 -9.24 -6.57
N ASP A 260 -16.22 -7.96 -6.47
CA ASP A 260 -17.37 -7.37 -7.17
C ASP A 260 -16.91 -6.25 -8.11
N ALA A 261 -16.85 -6.57 -9.39
CA ALA A 261 -16.44 -5.63 -10.43
C ALA A 261 -17.36 -4.39 -10.55
N ALA A 262 -18.60 -4.48 -10.07
CA ALA A 262 -19.54 -3.35 -10.10
C ALA A 262 -19.14 -2.22 -9.14
N GLN A 263 -18.32 -2.52 -8.14
CA GLN A 263 -17.84 -1.52 -7.18
C GLN A 263 -16.58 -0.79 -7.64
N ILE A 264 -15.92 -1.28 -8.70
CA ILE A 264 -14.69 -0.65 -9.20
C ILE A 264 -15.02 0.63 -9.92
N GLY A 265 -14.44 1.73 -9.45
CA GLY A 265 -14.36 2.95 -10.23
C GLY A 265 -13.38 2.74 -11.39
N ARG A 266 -13.82 2.95 -12.62
CA ARG A 266 -12.94 3.00 -13.77
C ARG A 266 -12.23 4.37 -13.82
N ALA A 267 -11.31 4.59 -12.88
CA ALA A 267 -10.34 5.66 -13.05
C ALA A 267 -9.36 5.19 -14.12
N HIS A 268 -9.50 5.69 -15.33
CA HIS A 268 -8.42 5.59 -16.31
C HIS A 268 -7.33 6.58 -15.90
N VAL A 269 -6.17 6.05 -15.59
CA VAL A 269 -4.92 6.79 -15.65
C VAL A 269 -4.25 6.41 -16.97
#